data_84269940335165453f10db6fa1479983
#
_entry.id   84269940335165453f10db6fa1479983
#
_cell.length_a   1.000
_cell.length_b   1.000
_cell.length_c   1.000
_cell.angle_alpha   90.00
_cell.angle_beta   90.00
_cell.angle_gamma   90.00
#
_symmetry.space_group_name_H-M   'P 1'
#
loop_
_entity.id
_entity.type
_entity.pdbx_description
1 polymer ?
#
loop_
_entity_poly.entity_id
_entity_poly.type
_entity_poly.pdbx_seq_one_letter_code
_entity_poly.pdbx_strand_id
1 'polypeptide(L)'
;MDADVKGANASTFEQRGGYRLPKDTQMTAELLGKLLVDYRSKQVNRLASLRKAYEGDHDILHQKNKAEYKPDNRLVANFAKQIVDSMVGYFLGVPIRTTADDEAFAEYLDVWGAVNDSDDLDAELSKLADIYGVGYELMWRDEEAFACSCSVTPLNCFIVRDDTVKSDIIYAVRFWLDDNLFDDKKDTLRGTLYDPMFETPFVMDGSKVVFGEPVIHGFDDVPVVEYVDNEERLGLFEGVMSLINAYNKAISEKANDVEYYADAYLKILGARLDEKTLQSLRDSRIINLDSRDAANIIVEFLSKPDADGTQENFIDRVERLIFVLSMVSDLSSEKFDTSSGIAIKYRLQAMSDIAVVKQRKFRRSLSRRWKLLCNYAGNTRLDAKAWTTVRATFTRNLPSNLLEESQIAGNLSGITSEETQLSVLSCVDSPQAEMQRMADERAEQAAQMVPDRTDGGASDGGLKSLNGAQTQSLLSVIAQYAAGSLSEAQAISVISASIGVDHDKARSILLGDAMPEVVK
;
A
#
# COMPACT_ATOMS: atom_id res chain seq x y z
N MET A 1 -24.66 -24.86 -35.34
CA MET A 1 -25.05 -24.28 -34.04
C MET A 1 -23.82 -24.03 -33.15
N ASP A 2 -22.62 -23.97 -33.71
CA ASP A 2 -21.36 -23.89 -32.96
C ASP A 2 -20.49 -22.66 -33.30
N ALA A 3 -21.05 -21.67 -33.99
CA ALA A 3 -20.29 -20.47 -34.40
C ALA A 3 -20.48 -19.26 -33.46
N ASP A 4 -21.54 -19.24 -32.61
CA ASP A 4 -21.88 -18.04 -31.82
C ASP A 4 -21.33 -18.04 -30.38
N VAL A 5 -20.76 -19.14 -29.90
CA VAL A 5 -20.19 -19.21 -28.54
C VAL A 5 -18.75 -18.64 -28.49
N LYS A 6 -18.09 -18.50 -29.64
CA LYS A 6 -16.73 -17.93 -29.73
C LYS A 6 -16.69 -16.39 -29.75
N GLY A 7 -17.82 -15.71 -29.86
CA GLY A 7 -17.84 -14.30 -30.27
C GLY A 7 -17.85 -13.26 -29.16
N ALA A 8 -18.40 -13.51 -27.97
CA ALA A 8 -18.70 -12.41 -27.05
C ALA A 8 -17.94 -12.37 -25.72
N ASN A 9 -17.53 -13.52 -25.17
CA ASN A 9 -16.93 -13.56 -23.82
C ASN A 9 -15.48 -14.03 -23.76
N ALA A 10 -14.97 -14.70 -24.77
CA ALA A 10 -13.58 -15.17 -24.81
C ALA A 10 -12.57 -14.04 -25.13
N SER A 11 -13.01 -13.01 -25.88
CA SER A 11 -12.10 -12.00 -26.42
C SER A 11 -11.58 -10.97 -25.41
N THR A 12 -12.35 -10.64 -24.37
CA THR A 12 -11.95 -9.63 -23.41
C THR A 12 -11.08 -10.19 -22.29
N PHE A 13 -11.32 -11.39 -21.85
CA PHE A 13 -10.55 -12.01 -20.76
C PHE A 13 -9.19 -12.54 -21.25
N GLU A 14 -9.16 -13.21 -22.38
CA GLU A 14 -7.92 -13.69 -22.98
C GLU A 14 -7.00 -12.56 -23.45
N GLN A 15 -7.56 -11.46 -23.94
CA GLN A 15 -6.80 -10.28 -24.38
C GLN A 15 -6.07 -9.55 -23.24
N ARG A 16 -6.59 -9.57 -22.01
CA ARG A 16 -5.92 -8.96 -20.85
C ARG A 16 -4.92 -9.91 -20.19
N GLY A 17 -5.09 -11.21 -20.34
CA GLY A 17 -4.29 -12.25 -19.69
C GLY A 17 -2.99 -12.63 -20.39
N GLY A 18 -2.63 -11.94 -21.47
CA GLY A 18 -1.55 -12.35 -22.34
C GLY A 18 -2.04 -13.33 -23.42
N TYR A 19 -1.11 -13.86 -24.18
CA TYR A 19 -1.40 -14.78 -25.29
C TYR A 19 -1.34 -16.21 -24.82
N ARG A 20 -2.11 -17.09 -25.47
CA ARG A 20 -2.05 -18.53 -25.29
C ARG A 20 -1.63 -19.20 -26.57
N LEU A 21 -0.66 -20.09 -26.50
CA LEU A 21 -0.16 -20.90 -27.61
C LEU A 21 -0.08 -22.36 -27.18
N PRO A 22 -0.16 -23.33 -28.12
CA PRO A 22 0.16 -24.72 -27.83
C PRO A 22 1.54 -24.84 -27.18
N LYS A 23 1.68 -25.70 -26.17
CA LYS A 23 2.89 -25.82 -25.34
C LYS A 23 4.19 -25.99 -26.14
N ASP A 24 4.13 -26.72 -27.25
CA ASP A 24 5.30 -27.02 -28.07
C ASP A 24 5.52 -26.02 -29.22
N THR A 25 4.81 -24.88 -29.20
CA THR A 25 4.95 -23.85 -30.24
C THR A 25 6.31 -23.18 -30.16
N GLN A 26 7.08 -23.27 -31.22
CA GLN A 26 8.32 -22.50 -31.36
C GLN A 26 8.02 -21.05 -31.74
N MET A 27 8.64 -20.11 -31.05
CA MET A 27 8.51 -18.69 -31.36
C MET A 27 9.30 -18.33 -32.59
N THR A 28 8.62 -18.14 -33.71
CA THR A 28 9.22 -17.66 -34.97
C THR A 28 9.18 -16.13 -35.03
N ALA A 29 10.06 -15.54 -35.85
CA ALA A 29 10.10 -14.11 -36.09
C ALA A 29 8.76 -13.56 -36.62
N GLU A 30 8.07 -14.32 -37.46
CA GLU A 30 6.74 -13.95 -37.98
C GLU A 30 5.67 -13.96 -36.88
N LEU A 31 5.68 -15.00 -36.03
CA LEU A 31 4.73 -15.10 -34.91
C LEU A 31 4.95 -13.98 -33.90
N LEU A 32 6.20 -13.74 -33.52
CA LEU A 32 6.54 -12.64 -32.61
C LEU A 32 6.11 -11.28 -33.17
N GLY A 33 6.35 -11.04 -34.48
CA GLY A 33 5.90 -9.82 -35.14
C GLY A 33 4.39 -9.63 -35.07
N LYS A 34 3.60 -10.69 -35.29
CA LYS A 34 2.14 -10.66 -35.16
C LYS A 34 1.69 -10.35 -33.73
N LEU A 35 2.30 -10.99 -32.73
CA LEU A 35 1.99 -10.76 -31.31
C LEU A 35 2.30 -9.32 -30.89
N LEU A 36 3.45 -8.78 -31.30
CA LEU A 36 3.85 -7.39 -30.99
C LEU A 36 2.91 -6.37 -31.61
N VAL A 37 2.54 -6.53 -32.89
CA VAL A 37 1.58 -5.65 -33.56
C VAL A 37 0.21 -5.71 -32.89
N ASP A 38 -0.29 -6.89 -32.57
CA ASP A 38 -1.57 -7.09 -31.89
C ASP A 38 -1.55 -6.46 -30.49
N TYR A 39 -0.51 -6.70 -29.70
CA TYR A 39 -0.35 -6.15 -28.36
C TYR A 39 -0.32 -4.61 -28.37
N ARG A 40 0.50 -4.03 -29.24
CA ARG A 40 0.59 -2.57 -29.37
C ARG A 40 -0.73 -1.95 -29.79
N SER A 41 -1.47 -2.57 -30.70
CA SER A 41 -2.75 -2.03 -31.17
C SER A 41 -3.90 -2.15 -30.15
N LYS A 42 -3.92 -3.25 -29.36
CA LYS A 42 -5.05 -3.55 -28.47
C LYS A 42 -4.82 -3.19 -27.01
N GLN A 43 -3.59 -3.40 -26.50
CA GLN A 43 -3.31 -3.25 -25.07
C GLN A 43 -2.63 -1.92 -24.74
N VAL A 44 -1.65 -1.50 -25.52
CA VAL A 44 -0.84 -0.32 -25.17
C VAL A 44 -1.68 0.93 -25.04
N ASN A 45 -2.71 1.13 -25.89
CA ASN A 45 -3.58 2.29 -25.79
C ASN A 45 -4.36 2.35 -24.47
N ARG A 46 -4.91 1.20 -24.01
CA ARG A 46 -5.59 1.09 -22.71
C ARG A 46 -4.60 1.36 -21.57
N LEU A 47 -3.46 0.72 -21.59
CA LEU A 47 -2.43 0.86 -20.55
C LEU A 47 -1.89 2.30 -20.50
N ALA A 48 -1.67 2.93 -21.65
CA ALA A 48 -1.24 4.32 -21.72
C ALA A 48 -2.29 5.28 -21.15
N SER A 49 -3.58 5.04 -21.38
CA SER A 49 -4.64 5.86 -20.77
C SER A 49 -4.71 5.71 -19.24
N LEU A 50 -4.46 4.49 -18.71
CA LEU A 50 -4.36 4.27 -17.26
C LEU A 50 -3.15 4.98 -16.67
N ARG A 51 -2.00 4.92 -17.34
CA ARG A 51 -0.80 5.65 -16.94
C ARG A 51 -1.05 7.16 -16.87
N LYS A 52 -1.62 7.74 -17.94
CA LYS A 52 -1.96 9.15 -18.00
C LYS A 52 -2.87 9.57 -16.86
N ALA A 53 -3.91 8.79 -16.58
CA ALA A 53 -4.80 9.07 -15.48
C ALA A 53 -4.09 9.05 -14.12
N TYR A 54 -3.20 8.08 -13.88
CA TYR A 54 -2.39 8.03 -12.67
C TYR A 54 -1.43 9.23 -12.55
N GLU A 55 -0.81 9.64 -13.67
CA GLU A 55 0.10 10.79 -13.74
C GLU A 55 -0.64 12.15 -13.66
N GLY A 56 -1.98 12.17 -13.70
CA GLY A 56 -2.80 13.39 -13.65
C GLY A 56 -3.08 13.99 -15.02
N ASP A 57 -2.71 13.33 -16.11
CA ASP A 57 -2.99 13.75 -17.49
C ASP A 57 -4.38 13.27 -17.92
N HIS A 58 -5.42 13.92 -17.37
CA HIS A 58 -6.82 13.56 -17.60
C HIS A 58 -7.41 14.23 -18.86
N ASP A 59 -8.48 13.62 -19.39
CA ASP A 59 -9.19 14.05 -20.62
C ASP A 59 -9.61 15.52 -20.61
N ILE A 60 -9.89 16.10 -19.43
CA ILE A 60 -10.29 17.50 -19.29
C ILE A 60 -9.20 18.47 -19.80
N LEU A 61 -7.91 18.11 -19.65
CA LEU A 61 -6.78 18.92 -20.09
C LEU A 61 -6.67 18.99 -21.62
N HIS A 62 -7.18 17.96 -22.31
CA HIS A 62 -7.09 17.79 -23.76
C HIS A 62 -8.37 18.18 -24.51
N GLN A 63 -9.36 18.76 -23.81
CA GLN A 63 -10.59 19.22 -24.45
C GLN A 63 -10.30 20.43 -25.38
N LYS A 64 -11.14 20.61 -26.38
CA LYS A 64 -11.06 21.78 -27.26
C LYS A 64 -11.24 23.06 -26.44
N ASN A 65 -10.42 24.06 -26.73
CA ASN A 65 -10.53 25.36 -26.07
C ASN A 65 -11.92 25.95 -26.27
N LYS A 66 -12.46 26.56 -25.22
CA LYS A 66 -13.70 27.34 -25.30
C LYS A 66 -13.47 28.62 -26.12
N ALA A 67 -14.54 29.31 -26.48
CA ALA A 67 -14.43 30.60 -27.15
C ALA A 67 -13.70 31.59 -26.23
N GLU A 68 -12.88 32.49 -26.81
CA GLU A 68 -11.96 33.41 -26.10
C GLU A 68 -12.62 34.22 -24.96
N TYR A 69 -13.93 34.52 -25.12
CA TYR A 69 -14.70 35.26 -24.11
C TYR A 69 -15.30 34.42 -23.00
N LYS A 70 -15.06 33.09 -22.98
CA LYS A 70 -15.58 32.16 -21.96
C LYS A 70 -14.45 31.66 -21.09
N PRO A 71 -14.64 31.60 -19.77
CA PRO A 71 -13.70 30.94 -18.89
C PRO A 71 -13.44 29.51 -19.32
N ASP A 72 -12.19 29.08 -19.28
CA ASP A 72 -11.77 27.73 -19.66
C ASP A 72 -10.86 27.11 -18.58
N ASN A 73 -11.39 27.03 -17.36
CA ASN A 73 -10.72 26.38 -16.25
C ASN A 73 -10.73 24.86 -16.44
N ARG A 74 -9.58 24.23 -16.25
CA ARG A 74 -9.38 22.80 -16.40
C ARG A 74 -8.74 22.25 -15.13
N LEU A 75 -9.59 21.88 -14.18
CA LEU A 75 -9.17 21.39 -12.86
C LEU A 75 -9.11 19.86 -12.89
N VAL A 76 -8.07 19.32 -12.31
CA VAL A 76 -7.86 17.89 -12.15
C VAL A 76 -7.77 17.56 -10.66
N ALA A 77 -8.71 16.75 -10.17
CA ALA A 77 -8.58 16.02 -8.92
C ALA A 77 -8.09 14.62 -9.27
N ASN A 78 -6.84 14.32 -8.93
CA ASN A 78 -6.21 13.06 -9.32
C ASN A 78 -6.57 11.92 -8.36
N PHE A 79 -7.84 11.49 -8.40
CA PHE A 79 -8.32 10.33 -7.64
C PHE A 79 -7.63 9.03 -8.04
N ALA A 80 -7.22 8.89 -9.32
CA ALA A 80 -6.53 7.68 -9.77
C ALA A 80 -5.25 7.46 -8.97
N LYS A 81 -4.43 8.52 -8.81
CA LYS A 81 -3.22 8.47 -8.00
C LYS A 81 -3.53 8.24 -6.51
N GLN A 82 -4.50 8.96 -5.97
CA GLN A 82 -4.89 8.82 -4.56
C GLN A 82 -5.33 7.40 -4.22
N ILE A 83 -6.16 6.77 -5.07
CA ILE A 83 -6.63 5.40 -4.88
C ILE A 83 -5.47 4.40 -4.86
N VAL A 84 -4.55 4.50 -5.83
CA VAL A 84 -3.39 3.60 -5.94
C VAL A 84 -2.44 3.81 -4.76
N ASP A 85 -2.03 5.04 -4.48
CA ASP A 85 -1.05 5.33 -3.42
C ASP A 85 -1.60 4.95 -2.03
N SER A 86 -2.91 5.15 -1.81
CA SER A 86 -3.58 4.72 -0.57
C SER A 86 -3.59 3.20 -0.43
N MET A 87 -3.85 2.46 -1.51
CA MET A 87 -3.83 1.00 -1.48
C MET A 87 -2.43 0.44 -1.29
N VAL A 88 -1.43 0.97 -2.00
CA VAL A 88 -0.02 0.55 -1.83
C VAL A 88 0.45 0.83 -0.40
N GLY A 89 0.19 2.02 0.12
CA GLY A 89 0.54 2.39 1.51
C GLY A 89 -0.16 1.51 2.54
N TYR A 90 -1.41 1.11 2.31
CA TYR A 90 -2.14 0.19 3.18
C TYR A 90 -1.61 -1.24 3.10
N PHE A 91 -1.32 -1.73 1.88
CA PHE A 91 -0.97 -3.12 1.61
C PHE A 91 0.50 -3.44 1.93
N LEU A 92 1.43 -2.59 1.52
CA LEU A 92 2.88 -2.76 1.63
C LEU A 92 3.59 -1.56 2.30
N GLY A 93 2.87 -0.71 3.00
CA GLY A 93 3.49 0.33 3.83
C GLY A 93 4.34 -0.24 4.98
N VAL A 94 4.12 -1.50 5.34
CA VAL A 94 5.02 -2.32 6.14
C VAL A 94 5.58 -3.40 5.22
N PRO A 95 6.92 -3.56 5.12
CA PRO A 95 7.56 -4.55 4.27
C PRO A 95 7.10 -5.98 4.54
N ILE A 96 7.13 -6.84 3.52
CA ILE A 96 6.78 -8.25 3.63
C ILE A 96 7.89 -8.96 4.42
N ARG A 97 7.53 -9.57 5.55
CA ARG A 97 8.46 -10.42 6.27
C ARG A 97 8.50 -11.81 5.64
N THR A 98 9.67 -12.21 5.20
CA THR A 98 9.92 -13.53 4.60
C THR A 98 10.67 -14.40 5.60
N THR A 99 10.24 -15.65 5.78
CA THR A 99 10.93 -16.66 6.60
C THR A 99 11.01 -17.97 5.82
N ALA A 100 12.08 -18.73 5.96
CA ALA A 100 12.24 -20.05 5.37
C ALA A 100 12.73 -21.04 6.43
N ASP A 101 12.27 -22.30 6.33
CA ASP A 101 12.73 -23.36 7.25
C ASP A 101 14.14 -23.86 6.85
N ASP A 102 14.57 -23.64 5.61
CA ASP A 102 15.93 -23.92 5.12
C ASP A 102 16.83 -22.71 5.40
N GLU A 103 17.81 -22.87 6.31
CA GLU A 103 18.69 -21.79 6.74
C GLU A 103 19.53 -21.21 5.60
N ALA A 104 20.04 -22.07 4.69
CA ALA A 104 20.86 -21.62 3.57
C ALA A 104 20.06 -20.78 2.59
N PHE A 105 18.80 -21.12 2.37
CA PHE A 105 17.90 -20.35 1.51
C PHE A 105 17.42 -19.09 2.20
N ALA A 106 17.20 -19.10 3.52
CA ALA A 106 16.87 -17.90 4.28
C ALA A 106 17.99 -16.87 4.19
N GLU A 107 19.25 -17.28 4.45
CA GLU A 107 20.43 -16.40 4.31
C GLU A 107 20.58 -15.85 2.87
N TYR A 108 20.37 -16.70 1.86
CA TYR A 108 20.40 -16.25 0.47
C TYR A 108 19.32 -15.20 0.18
N LEU A 109 18.09 -15.38 0.67
CA LEU A 109 16.98 -14.44 0.48
C LEU A 109 17.25 -13.10 1.17
N ASP A 110 17.88 -13.09 2.35
CA ASP A 110 18.25 -11.87 3.05
C ASP A 110 19.29 -11.07 2.25
N VAL A 111 20.34 -11.74 1.74
CA VAL A 111 21.36 -11.11 0.89
C VAL A 111 20.73 -10.63 -0.43
N TRP A 112 19.93 -11.46 -1.08
CA TRP A 112 19.25 -11.10 -2.31
C TRP A 112 18.32 -9.90 -2.12
N GLY A 113 17.58 -9.88 -1.03
CA GLY A 113 16.68 -8.78 -0.68
C GLY A 113 17.41 -7.47 -0.48
N ALA A 114 18.56 -7.51 0.22
CA ALA A 114 19.39 -6.32 0.45
C ALA A 114 20.04 -5.79 -0.85
N VAL A 115 20.46 -6.69 -1.75
CA VAL A 115 21.09 -6.29 -3.04
C VAL A 115 20.08 -5.72 -4.02
N ASN A 116 18.83 -6.22 -4.00
CA ASN A 116 17.80 -5.84 -4.97
C ASN A 116 16.77 -4.86 -4.41
N ASP A 117 16.96 -4.29 -3.20
CA ASP A 117 15.97 -3.44 -2.53
C ASP A 117 14.56 -4.06 -2.58
N SER A 118 14.46 -5.31 -2.10
CA SER A 118 13.26 -6.14 -2.28
C SER A 118 11.97 -5.47 -1.77
N ASP A 119 12.07 -4.62 -0.75
CA ASP A 119 10.93 -3.92 -0.16
C ASP A 119 10.37 -2.85 -1.12
N ASP A 120 11.25 -2.07 -1.75
CA ASP A 120 10.87 -1.09 -2.77
C ASP A 120 10.37 -1.80 -4.04
N LEU A 121 11.07 -2.85 -4.47
CA LEU A 121 10.67 -3.67 -5.61
C LEU A 121 9.24 -4.22 -5.44
N ASP A 122 8.91 -4.77 -4.27
CA ASP A 122 7.58 -5.29 -3.97
C ASP A 122 6.51 -4.21 -3.98
N ALA A 123 6.81 -3.03 -3.44
CA ALA A 123 5.92 -1.87 -3.46
C ALA A 123 5.66 -1.38 -4.90
N GLU A 124 6.71 -1.26 -5.73
CA GLU A 124 6.56 -0.87 -7.13
C GLU A 124 5.80 -1.92 -7.96
N LEU A 125 6.02 -3.22 -7.74
CA LEU A 125 5.25 -4.29 -8.38
C LEU A 125 3.77 -4.26 -7.99
N SER A 126 3.47 -4.00 -6.71
CA SER A 126 2.11 -3.80 -6.23
C SER A 126 1.45 -2.59 -6.90
N LYS A 127 2.16 -1.47 -6.99
CA LYS A 127 1.71 -0.23 -7.64
C LYS A 127 1.44 -0.44 -9.13
N LEU A 128 2.32 -1.16 -9.85
CA LEU A 128 2.07 -1.51 -11.25
C LEU A 128 0.81 -2.35 -11.41
N ALA A 129 0.57 -3.33 -10.53
CA ALA A 129 -0.64 -4.13 -10.54
C ALA A 129 -1.89 -3.27 -10.25
N ASP A 130 -1.82 -2.32 -9.31
CA ASP A 130 -2.93 -1.39 -9.02
C ASP A 130 -3.24 -0.45 -10.20
N ILE A 131 -2.22 0.04 -10.91
CA ILE A 131 -2.41 0.95 -12.05
C ILE A 131 -2.97 0.21 -13.27
N TYR A 132 -2.31 -0.89 -13.67
CA TYR A 132 -2.55 -1.55 -14.95
C TYR A 132 -3.39 -2.83 -14.86
N GLY A 133 -3.58 -3.34 -13.64
CA GLY A 133 -4.14 -4.66 -13.38
C GLY A 133 -3.11 -5.78 -13.45
N VAL A 134 -1.88 -5.48 -13.90
CA VAL A 134 -0.76 -6.41 -13.99
C VAL A 134 0.57 -5.65 -13.94
N GLY A 135 1.53 -6.20 -13.23
CA GLY A 135 2.94 -5.79 -13.24
C GLY A 135 3.83 -7.00 -13.52
N TYR A 136 5.01 -6.78 -14.02
CA TYR A 136 5.98 -7.84 -14.26
C TYR A 136 7.25 -7.58 -13.48
N GLU A 137 7.81 -8.65 -12.94
CA GLU A 137 9.16 -8.68 -12.41
C GLU A 137 10.02 -9.45 -13.41
N LEU A 138 11.10 -8.83 -13.86
CA LEU A 138 12.10 -9.45 -14.72
C LEU A 138 13.35 -9.74 -13.91
N MET A 139 13.81 -10.98 -13.98
CA MET A 139 15.05 -11.41 -13.37
C MET A 139 16.13 -11.56 -14.45
N TRP A 140 17.34 -11.17 -14.08
CA TRP A 140 18.51 -11.33 -14.95
C TRP A 140 19.74 -11.69 -14.13
N ARG A 141 20.80 -12.02 -14.80
CA ARG A 141 22.11 -12.31 -14.21
C ARG A 141 23.04 -11.11 -14.42
N ASP A 142 23.67 -10.64 -13.35
CA ASP A 142 24.70 -9.62 -13.45
C ASP A 142 26.07 -10.19 -13.91
N GLU A 143 27.09 -9.32 -13.95
CA GLU A 143 28.45 -9.69 -14.36
C GLU A 143 29.13 -10.65 -13.37
N GLU A 144 28.70 -10.63 -12.09
CA GLU A 144 29.21 -11.50 -11.03
C GLU A 144 28.43 -12.82 -10.92
N ALA A 145 27.53 -13.07 -11.86
CA ALA A 145 26.61 -14.22 -11.88
C ALA A 145 25.63 -14.25 -10.68
N PHE A 146 25.27 -13.10 -10.13
CA PHE A 146 24.23 -12.97 -9.12
C PHE A 146 22.86 -12.72 -9.77
N ALA A 147 21.79 -13.25 -9.16
CA ALA A 147 20.44 -13.05 -9.66
C ALA A 147 19.92 -11.66 -9.23
N CYS A 148 19.62 -10.82 -10.20
CA CYS A 148 19.05 -9.50 -10.01
C CYS A 148 17.60 -9.44 -10.47
N SER A 149 16.84 -8.44 -9.99
CA SER A 149 15.42 -8.27 -10.31
C SER A 149 15.06 -6.80 -10.50
N CYS A 150 14.10 -6.52 -11.39
CA CYS A 150 13.48 -5.20 -11.52
C CYS A 150 12.00 -5.29 -11.89
N SER A 151 11.26 -4.25 -11.57
CA SER A 151 9.89 -4.08 -12.03
C SER A 151 9.83 -3.63 -13.48
N VAL A 152 8.92 -4.20 -14.27
CA VAL A 152 8.69 -3.84 -15.68
C VAL A 152 7.20 -3.60 -15.90
N THR A 153 6.89 -2.49 -16.57
CA THR A 153 5.51 -2.13 -16.87
C THR A 153 4.94 -3.00 -17.99
N PRO A 154 3.62 -3.28 -18.00
CA PRO A 154 2.99 -3.97 -19.11
C PRO A 154 2.95 -3.14 -20.40
N LEU A 155 3.32 -1.86 -20.38
CA LEU A 155 3.53 -1.06 -21.58
C LEU A 155 4.68 -1.59 -22.42
N ASN A 156 5.65 -2.23 -21.78
CA ASN A 156 6.91 -2.68 -22.36
C ASN A 156 7.15 -4.19 -22.23
N CYS A 157 6.21 -4.93 -21.64
CA CYS A 157 6.35 -6.36 -21.41
C CYS A 157 5.02 -7.08 -21.51
N PHE A 158 5.02 -8.27 -22.07
CA PHE A 158 3.89 -9.20 -22.00
C PHE A 158 4.40 -10.64 -21.95
N ILE A 159 3.53 -11.54 -21.50
CA ILE A 159 3.81 -12.97 -21.39
C ILE A 159 2.95 -13.77 -22.35
N VAL A 160 3.46 -14.94 -22.73
CA VAL A 160 2.76 -15.95 -23.50
C VAL A 160 2.68 -17.22 -22.66
N ARG A 161 1.47 -17.76 -22.52
CA ARG A 161 1.19 -18.96 -21.73
C ARG A 161 0.89 -20.15 -22.64
N ASP A 162 1.05 -21.34 -22.11
CA ASP A 162 0.57 -22.53 -22.79
C ASP A 162 -0.98 -22.63 -22.73
N ASP A 163 -1.54 -23.45 -23.58
CA ASP A 163 -2.98 -23.74 -23.67
C ASP A 163 -3.43 -24.88 -22.75
N THR A 164 -2.53 -25.38 -21.89
CA THR A 164 -2.86 -26.43 -20.92
C THR A 164 -3.66 -25.88 -19.74
N VAL A 165 -4.29 -26.77 -18.96
CA VAL A 165 -5.02 -26.41 -17.73
C VAL A 165 -4.13 -25.67 -16.73
N LYS A 166 -2.82 -25.96 -16.69
CA LYS A 166 -1.86 -25.33 -15.80
C LYS A 166 -1.54 -23.89 -16.22
N SER A 167 -1.59 -23.62 -17.53
CA SER A 167 -1.33 -22.30 -18.14
C SER A 167 0.03 -21.72 -17.70
N ASP A 168 1.08 -22.50 -17.91
CA ASP A 168 2.46 -22.07 -17.58
C ASP A 168 2.94 -20.98 -18.55
N ILE A 169 3.83 -20.13 -18.08
CA ILE A 169 4.50 -19.12 -18.93
C ILE A 169 5.53 -19.84 -19.78
N ILE A 170 5.38 -19.76 -21.11
CA ILE A 170 6.31 -20.38 -22.07
C ILE A 170 7.23 -19.35 -22.73
N TYR A 171 6.79 -18.09 -22.82
CA TYR A 171 7.60 -16.98 -23.31
C TYR A 171 7.25 -15.69 -22.56
N ALA A 172 8.23 -14.81 -22.45
CA ALA A 172 8.02 -13.41 -22.10
C ALA A 172 8.72 -12.52 -23.13
N VAL A 173 8.13 -11.39 -23.43
CA VAL A 173 8.64 -10.44 -24.41
C VAL A 173 8.74 -9.07 -23.77
N ARG A 174 9.96 -8.54 -23.66
CA ARG A 174 10.23 -7.17 -23.27
C ARG A 174 10.63 -6.37 -24.51
N PHE A 175 10.06 -5.17 -24.68
CA PHE A 175 10.31 -4.36 -25.87
C PHE A 175 10.29 -2.87 -25.53
N TRP A 176 10.98 -2.06 -26.33
CA TRP A 176 11.00 -0.61 -26.25
C TRP A 176 11.21 0.02 -27.63
N LEU A 177 10.80 1.26 -27.80
CA LEU A 177 11.12 2.03 -28.98
C LEU A 177 12.58 2.45 -28.93
N ASP A 178 13.27 2.31 -30.03
CA ASP A 178 14.66 2.79 -30.19
C ASP A 178 14.62 4.30 -30.53
N ASP A 179 14.46 5.11 -29.47
CA ASP A 179 14.52 6.58 -29.57
C ASP A 179 15.99 7.02 -29.70
N ASN A 180 16.68 6.54 -30.72
CA ASN A 180 18.03 7.00 -30.98
C ASN A 180 17.98 8.43 -31.50
N LEU A 181 18.33 9.41 -30.66
CA LEU A 181 18.37 10.85 -30.98
C LEU A 181 19.22 11.18 -32.21
N PHE A 182 20.03 10.23 -32.65
CA PHE A 182 21.00 10.39 -33.75
C PHE A 182 20.62 9.63 -35.03
N ASP A 183 19.51 8.88 -35.02
CA ASP A 183 19.07 8.11 -36.19
C ASP A 183 17.64 8.51 -36.58
N ASP A 184 17.46 8.89 -37.86
CA ASP A 184 16.15 9.30 -38.42
C ASP A 184 15.12 8.16 -38.53
N LYS A 185 15.46 6.95 -38.10
CA LYS A 185 14.57 5.78 -38.09
C LYS A 185 13.65 5.77 -36.88
N LYS A 186 12.56 6.47 -36.96
CA LYS A 186 11.63 6.74 -35.86
C LYS A 186 10.76 5.57 -35.36
N ASP A 187 10.76 4.40 -36.00
CA ASP A 187 9.81 3.31 -35.67
C ASP A 187 10.48 1.94 -35.46
N THR A 188 11.77 1.92 -35.20
CA THR A 188 12.46 0.65 -34.89
C THR A 188 12.20 0.27 -33.45
N LEU A 189 11.69 -0.94 -33.25
CA LEU A 189 11.42 -1.49 -31.94
C LEU A 189 12.51 -2.51 -31.61
N ARG A 190 13.13 -2.40 -30.44
CA ARG A 190 14.07 -3.39 -29.91
C ARG A 190 13.43 -4.15 -28.77
N GLY A 191 13.91 -5.33 -28.51
CA GLY A 191 13.44 -6.10 -27.38
C GLY A 191 14.23 -7.39 -27.14
N THR A 192 13.77 -8.12 -26.14
CA THR A 192 14.31 -9.43 -25.78
C THR A 192 13.15 -10.41 -25.61
N LEU A 193 13.27 -11.55 -26.24
CA LEU A 193 12.41 -12.70 -26.05
C LEU A 193 13.07 -13.62 -25.02
N TYR A 194 12.33 -13.98 -23.99
CA TYR A 194 12.74 -14.94 -22.96
C TYR A 194 11.96 -16.23 -23.15
N ASP A 195 12.66 -17.34 -23.26
CA ASP A 195 12.12 -18.69 -23.17
C ASP A 195 12.63 -19.39 -21.90
N PRO A 196 12.33 -20.65 -21.62
CA PRO A 196 12.80 -21.31 -20.38
C PRO A 196 14.32 -21.45 -20.24
N MET A 197 15.11 -21.24 -21.30
CA MET A 197 16.56 -21.43 -21.28
C MET A 197 17.33 -20.22 -21.79
N PHE A 198 16.78 -19.50 -22.78
CA PHE A 198 17.49 -18.46 -23.50
C PHE A 198 16.79 -17.10 -23.40
N GLU A 199 17.59 -16.06 -23.39
CA GLU A 199 17.20 -14.71 -23.74
C GLU A 199 17.72 -14.40 -25.15
N THR A 200 16.82 -14.01 -26.03
CA THR A 200 17.13 -13.75 -27.44
C THR A 200 16.79 -12.30 -27.76
N PRO A 201 17.78 -11.44 -28.02
CA PRO A 201 17.52 -10.08 -28.46
C PRO A 201 16.88 -10.07 -29.84
N PHE A 202 16.03 -9.09 -30.10
CA PHE A 202 15.43 -8.89 -31.41
C PHE A 202 15.31 -7.43 -31.78
N VAL A 203 15.25 -7.20 -33.08
CA VAL A 203 14.93 -5.89 -33.67
C VAL A 203 13.75 -6.05 -34.60
N MET A 204 12.79 -5.13 -34.53
CA MET A 204 11.61 -5.10 -35.38
C MET A 204 11.54 -3.80 -36.14
N ASP A 205 11.55 -3.88 -37.47
CA ASP A 205 11.35 -2.77 -38.39
C ASP A 205 10.02 -2.96 -39.14
N GLY A 206 9.08 -2.06 -38.89
CA GLY A 206 7.69 -2.22 -39.33
C GLY A 206 7.04 -3.47 -38.72
N SER A 207 6.86 -4.53 -39.51
CA SER A 207 6.32 -5.83 -39.04
C SER A 207 7.36 -6.96 -39.07
N LYS A 208 8.57 -6.68 -39.55
CA LYS A 208 9.62 -7.70 -39.73
C LYS A 208 10.51 -7.76 -38.49
N VAL A 209 10.51 -8.89 -37.83
CA VAL A 209 11.39 -9.20 -36.69
C VAL A 209 12.64 -9.92 -37.18
N VAL A 210 13.78 -9.54 -36.61
CA VAL A 210 15.07 -10.20 -36.79
C VAL A 210 15.62 -10.55 -35.41
N PHE A 211 15.88 -11.84 -35.15
CA PHE A 211 16.51 -12.29 -33.91
C PHE A 211 18.02 -12.11 -33.97
N GLY A 212 18.61 -11.77 -32.84
CA GLY A 212 20.04 -11.84 -32.58
C GLY A 212 20.46 -13.22 -32.08
N GLU A 213 21.65 -13.30 -31.52
CA GLU A 213 22.17 -14.55 -30.94
C GLU A 213 21.55 -14.82 -29.57
N PRO A 214 21.02 -16.03 -29.32
CA PRO A 214 20.47 -16.41 -28.05
C PRO A 214 21.57 -16.59 -26.99
N VAL A 215 21.32 -16.10 -25.77
CA VAL A 215 22.21 -16.22 -24.61
C VAL A 215 21.50 -16.99 -23.50
N ILE A 216 22.22 -17.88 -22.79
CA ILE A 216 21.67 -18.63 -21.67
C ILE A 216 21.54 -17.68 -20.47
N HIS A 217 20.32 -17.53 -19.92
CA HIS A 217 20.07 -16.66 -18.77
C HIS A 217 20.32 -17.32 -17.40
N GLY A 218 20.37 -18.66 -17.33
CA GLY A 218 20.72 -19.42 -16.12
C GLY A 218 19.58 -19.75 -15.16
N PHE A 219 18.35 -19.34 -15.44
CA PHE A 219 17.16 -19.74 -14.66
C PHE A 219 16.58 -21.05 -15.22
N ASP A 220 15.83 -21.79 -14.39
CA ASP A 220 15.20 -23.08 -14.76
C ASP A 220 13.88 -22.94 -15.52
N ASP A 221 13.38 -21.72 -15.68
CA ASP A 221 12.12 -21.38 -16.34
C ASP A 221 12.21 -19.93 -16.86
N VAL A 222 11.19 -19.46 -17.60
CA VAL A 222 11.12 -18.07 -18.07
C VAL A 222 11.31 -17.10 -16.90
N PRO A 223 12.34 -16.21 -16.93
CA PRO A 223 12.73 -15.37 -15.78
C PRO A 223 11.84 -14.14 -15.61
N VAL A 224 10.54 -14.33 -15.79
CA VAL A 224 9.52 -13.28 -15.61
C VAL A 224 8.43 -13.78 -14.68
N VAL A 225 8.12 -12.95 -13.68
CA VAL A 225 7.03 -13.18 -12.73
C VAL A 225 5.92 -12.17 -12.97
N GLU A 226 4.69 -12.64 -13.08
CA GLU A 226 3.50 -11.81 -13.22
C GLU A 226 2.87 -11.52 -11.86
N TYR A 227 2.59 -10.26 -11.58
CA TYR A 227 1.86 -9.78 -10.40
C TYR A 227 0.52 -9.23 -10.82
N VAL A 228 -0.56 -9.74 -10.26
CA VAL A 228 -1.94 -9.31 -10.57
C VAL A 228 -2.73 -9.13 -9.28
N ASP A 229 -3.68 -8.21 -9.28
CA ASP A 229 -4.59 -7.99 -8.14
C ASP A 229 -5.84 -8.86 -8.24
N ASN A 230 -6.30 -9.10 -9.46
CA ASN A 230 -7.51 -9.87 -9.77
C ASN A 230 -7.32 -10.72 -11.02
N GLU A 231 -8.22 -11.68 -11.25
CA GLU A 231 -8.15 -12.55 -12.43
C GLU A 231 -8.45 -11.79 -13.73
N GLU A 232 -9.24 -10.73 -13.65
CA GLU A 232 -9.68 -9.91 -14.78
C GLU A 232 -8.57 -8.97 -15.28
N ARG A 233 -7.47 -8.80 -14.52
CA ARG A 233 -6.38 -7.86 -14.78
C ARG A 233 -6.89 -6.43 -14.99
N LEU A 234 -7.81 -6.02 -14.11
CA LEU A 234 -8.33 -4.67 -14.04
C LEU A 234 -7.51 -3.85 -13.04
N GLY A 235 -7.11 -2.65 -13.44
CA GLY A 235 -6.52 -1.67 -12.54
C GLY A 235 -7.52 -1.23 -11.47
N LEU A 236 -7.02 -0.85 -10.31
CA LEU A 236 -7.82 -0.56 -9.13
C LEU A 236 -8.84 0.58 -9.35
N PHE A 237 -8.45 1.61 -10.10
CA PHE A 237 -9.32 2.75 -10.43
C PHE A 237 -10.00 2.65 -11.80
N GLU A 238 -9.68 1.63 -12.60
CA GLU A 238 -10.17 1.50 -13.98
C GLU A 238 -11.71 1.48 -14.05
N GLY A 239 -12.36 0.83 -13.08
CA GLY A 239 -13.82 0.76 -13.00
C GLY A 239 -14.51 2.10 -12.68
N VAL A 240 -13.78 3.06 -12.12
CA VAL A 240 -14.31 4.37 -11.73
C VAL A 240 -13.80 5.53 -12.60
N MET A 241 -13.05 5.25 -13.67
CA MET A 241 -12.50 6.26 -14.58
C MET A 241 -13.55 7.23 -15.12
N SER A 242 -14.73 6.74 -15.49
CA SER A 242 -15.82 7.57 -15.99
C SER A 242 -16.34 8.56 -14.94
N LEU A 243 -16.35 8.16 -13.68
CA LEU A 243 -16.73 9.02 -12.55
C LEU A 243 -15.64 10.07 -12.27
N ILE A 244 -14.36 9.69 -12.34
CA ILE A 244 -13.24 10.62 -12.19
C ILE A 244 -13.30 11.70 -13.28
N ASN A 245 -13.52 11.33 -14.53
CA ASN A 245 -13.67 12.27 -15.64
C ASN A 245 -14.91 13.16 -15.47
N ALA A 246 -16.03 12.61 -14.97
CA ALA A 246 -17.23 13.39 -14.68
C ALA A 246 -17.01 14.41 -13.55
N TYR A 247 -16.30 14.01 -12.49
CA TYR A 247 -15.93 14.87 -11.37
C TYR A 247 -15.06 16.05 -11.86
N ASN A 248 -13.97 15.75 -12.57
CA ASN A 248 -13.06 16.76 -13.10
C ASN A 248 -13.78 17.76 -14.01
N LYS A 249 -14.73 17.29 -14.82
CA LYS A 249 -15.57 18.15 -15.62
C LYS A 249 -16.50 19.02 -14.77
N ALA A 250 -17.13 18.46 -13.74
CA ALA A 250 -18.07 19.18 -12.88
C ALA A 250 -17.38 20.32 -12.10
N ILE A 251 -16.22 20.05 -11.49
CA ILE A 251 -15.45 21.08 -10.75
C ILE A 251 -14.91 22.15 -11.69
N SER A 252 -14.49 21.78 -12.91
CA SER A 252 -14.01 22.73 -13.92
C SER A 252 -15.13 23.66 -14.40
N GLU A 253 -16.32 23.13 -14.67
CA GLU A 253 -17.47 23.95 -15.05
C GLU A 253 -17.95 24.83 -13.88
N LYS A 254 -17.87 24.35 -12.64
CA LYS A 254 -18.15 25.17 -11.47
C LYS A 254 -17.16 26.33 -11.34
N ALA A 255 -15.87 26.08 -11.54
CA ALA A 255 -14.85 27.12 -11.55
C ALA A 255 -15.11 28.15 -12.65
N ASN A 256 -15.48 27.70 -13.85
CA ASN A 256 -15.87 28.57 -14.97
C ASN A 256 -17.10 29.42 -14.62
N ASP A 257 -18.09 28.84 -13.98
CA ASP A 257 -19.28 29.57 -13.52
C ASP A 257 -18.91 30.65 -12.50
N VAL A 258 -18.08 30.32 -11.50
CA VAL A 258 -17.62 31.29 -10.51
C VAL A 258 -16.89 32.46 -11.17
N GLU A 259 -15.96 32.18 -12.11
CA GLU A 259 -15.22 33.21 -12.84
C GLU A 259 -16.16 34.06 -13.71
N TYR A 260 -17.06 33.42 -14.43
CA TYR A 260 -18.03 34.10 -15.31
C TYR A 260 -18.96 35.03 -14.53
N TYR A 261 -19.40 34.64 -13.32
CA TYR A 261 -20.29 35.44 -12.49
C TYR A 261 -19.53 36.40 -11.55
N ALA A 262 -18.22 36.25 -11.38
CA ALA A 262 -17.41 37.27 -10.70
C ALA A 262 -17.42 38.60 -11.46
N ASP A 263 -17.56 38.55 -12.79
CA ASP A 263 -17.83 39.69 -13.66
C ASP A 263 -19.36 39.87 -13.85
N ALA A 264 -20.08 40.09 -12.73
CA ALA A 264 -21.53 40.16 -12.71
C ALA A 264 -22.09 41.09 -13.78
N TYR A 265 -22.96 40.56 -14.65
CA TYR A 265 -23.67 41.36 -15.65
C TYR A 265 -24.68 42.28 -14.96
N LEU A 266 -24.53 43.56 -15.22
CA LEU A 266 -25.48 44.55 -14.79
C LEU A 266 -26.64 44.65 -15.80
N LYS A 267 -27.82 44.28 -15.37
CA LYS A 267 -29.04 44.47 -16.17
C LYS A 267 -29.62 45.84 -15.90
N ILE A 268 -29.72 46.67 -16.95
CA ILE A 268 -30.32 47.98 -16.88
C ILE A 268 -31.54 47.99 -17.79
N LEU A 269 -32.70 48.24 -17.24
CA LEU A 269 -33.96 48.40 -17.95
C LEU A 269 -34.44 49.84 -17.85
N GLY A 270 -34.90 50.38 -18.94
CA GLY A 270 -35.49 51.74 -18.97
C GLY A 270 -34.51 52.86 -19.30
N ALA A 271 -33.21 52.62 -19.38
CA ALA A 271 -32.23 53.63 -19.79
C ALA A 271 -31.24 53.12 -20.86
N ARG A 272 -30.75 53.99 -21.70
CA ARG A 272 -29.60 53.75 -22.58
C ARG A 272 -28.35 54.33 -21.92
N LEU A 273 -27.31 53.55 -21.80
CA LEU A 273 -26.02 53.99 -21.29
C LEU A 273 -25.25 54.69 -22.42
N ASP A 274 -24.73 55.87 -22.14
CA ASP A 274 -23.77 56.53 -23.02
C ASP A 274 -22.34 56.03 -22.72
N GLU A 275 -21.42 56.35 -23.63
CA GLU A 275 -20.04 55.87 -23.54
C GLU A 275 -19.28 56.37 -22.32
N LYS A 276 -19.65 57.55 -21.80
CA LYS A 276 -19.07 58.12 -20.56
C LYS A 276 -19.52 57.35 -19.31
N THR A 277 -20.79 56.99 -19.26
CA THR A 277 -21.34 56.17 -18.16
C THR A 277 -20.77 54.77 -18.17
N LEU A 278 -20.52 54.18 -19.36
CA LEU A 278 -19.83 52.90 -19.50
C LEU A 278 -18.36 52.95 -19.06
N GLN A 279 -17.64 54.07 -19.35
CA GLN A 279 -16.29 54.29 -18.86
C GLN A 279 -16.27 54.46 -17.31
N SER A 280 -17.17 55.25 -16.76
CA SER A 280 -17.29 55.45 -15.33
C SER A 280 -17.63 54.14 -14.59
N LEU A 281 -18.43 53.27 -15.19
CA LEU A 281 -18.72 51.96 -14.70
C LEU A 281 -17.47 51.07 -14.65
N ARG A 282 -16.63 51.09 -15.69
CA ARG A 282 -15.37 50.37 -15.74
C ARG A 282 -14.34 50.87 -14.75
N ASP A 283 -14.19 52.21 -14.65
CA ASP A 283 -13.11 52.82 -13.87
C ASP A 283 -13.44 53.01 -12.40
N SER A 284 -14.70 53.35 -12.08
CA SER A 284 -15.12 53.71 -10.73
C SER A 284 -16.15 52.77 -10.11
N ARG A 285 -16.66 51.80 -10.87
CA ARG A 285 -17.75 50.89 -10.48
C ARG A 285 -19.02 51.63 -9.96
N ILE A 286 -19.22 52.87 -10.41
CA ILE A 286 -20.36 53.71 -10.03
C ILE A 286 -21.22 53.93 -11.25
N ILE A 287 -22.53 53.68 -11.12
CA ILE A 287 -23.55 54.03 -12.10
C ILE A 287 -24.24 55.28 -11.64
N ASN A 288 -24.04 56.37 -12.40
CA ASN A 288 -24.77 57.62 -12.18
C ASN A 288 -25.66 57.87 -13.41
N LEU A 289 -26.95 57.67 -13.27
CA LEU A 289 -27.94 57.82 -14.32
C LEU A 289 -28.69 59.14 -14.08
N ASP A 290 -28.38 60.14 -14.92
CA ASP A 290 -29.07 61.43 -14.94
C ASP A 290 -30.31 61.31 -15.83
N SER A 291 -31.45 60.91 -15.21
CA SER A 291 -32.70 60.77 -15.95
C SER A 291 -33.84 61.41 -15.20
N ARG A 292 -34.71 62.12 -15.95
CA ARG A 292 -35.96 62.68 -15.43
C ARG A 292 -37.00 61.63 -15.03
N ASP A 293 -36.82 60.39 -15.53
CA ASP A 293 -37.70 59.21 -15.24
C ASP A 293 -37.02 58.15 -14.36
N ALA A 294 -36.28 58.60 -13.34
CA ALA A 294 -35.54 57.71 -12.45
C ALA A 294 -36.39 56.62 -11.76
N ALA A 295 -37.72 56.87 -11.63
CA ALA A 295 -38.65 55.93 -11.05
C ALA A 295 -38.87 54.62 -11.91
N ASN A 296 -38.53 54.66 -13.21
CA ASN A 296 -38.75 53.54 -14.13
C ASN A 296 -37.45 52.84 -14.53
N ILE A 297 -36.34 53.21 -13.92
CA ILE A 297 -35.06 52.57 -14.20
C ILE A 297 -34.81 51.47 -13.19
N ILE A 298 -34.68 50.24 -13.66
CA ILE A 298 -34.31 49.11 -12.87
C ILE A 298 -32.85 48.76 -13.15
N VAL A 299 -32.01 48.84 -12.11
CA VAL A 299 -30.61 48.47 -12.14
C VAL A 299 -30.46 47.28 -11.17
N GLU A 300 -30.22 46.12 -11.71
CA GLU A 300 -30.04 44.92 -10.89
C GLU A 300 -28.91 44.05 -11.47
N PHE A 301 -28.17 43.40 -10.60
CA PHE A 301 -27.25 42.38 -11.04
C PHE A 301 -28.05 41.14 -11.45
N LEU A 302 -27.72 40.58 -12.62
CA LEU A 302 -28.22 39.28 -13.00
C LEU A 302 -27.63 38.25 -12.03
N SER A 303 -28.41 37.89 -11.04
CA SER A 303 -28.06 36.77 -10.18
C SER A 303 -28.26 35.45 -10.91
N LYS A 304 -27.35 34.51 -10.70
CA LYS A 304 -27.51 33.12 -11.14
C LYS A 304 -28.78 32.53 -10.51
N PRO A 305 -29.65 31.83 -11.26
CA PRO A 305 -30.64 30.99 -10.62
C PRO A 305 -29.96 30.06 -9.60
N ASP A 306 -30.58 29.89 -8.44
CA ASP A 306 -30.01 29.13 -7.32
C ASP A 306 -29.89 27.63 -7.64
N ALA A 307 -28.92 27.29 -8.50
CA ALA A 307 -28.56 25.93 -8.91
C ALA A 307 -27.29 25.44 -8.19
N ASP A 308 -26.71 26.24 -7.31
CA ASP A 308 -25.42 25.97 -6.66
C ASP A 308 -25.50 24.73 -5.77
N GLY A 309 -26.59 24.61 -4.99
CA GLY A 309 -26.84 23.42 -4.17
C GLY A 309 -27.00 22.11 -4.97
N THR A 310 -27.53 22.19 -6.21
CA THR A 310 -27.66 20.98 -7.07
C THR A 310 -26.31 20.57 -7.62
N GLN A 311 -25.43 21.52 -7.98
CA GLN A 311 -24.09 21.22 -8.48
C GLN A 311 -23.21 20.65 -7.35
N GLU A 312 -23.26 21.22 -6.13
CA GLU A 312 -22.53 20.68 -4.98
C GLU A 312 -22.99 19.26 -4.65
N ASN A 313 -24.28 19.03 -4.51
CA ASN A 313 -24.82 17.69 -4.26
C ASN A 313 -24.41 16.66 -5.33
N PHE A 314 -24.24 17.09 -6.59
CA PHE A 314 -23.78 16.22 -7.65
C PHE A 314 -22.29 15.89 -7.49
N ILE A 315 -21.45 16.88 -7.21
CA ILE A 315 -20.00 16.74 -7.00
C ILE A 315 -19.74 15.81 -5.80
N ASP A 316 -20.37 16.07 -4.66
CA ASP A 316 -20.26 15.24 -3.44
C ASP A 316 -20.70 13.80 -3.70
N ARG A 317 -21.79 13.63 -4.46
CA ARG A 317 -22.27 12.29 -4.79
C ARG A 317 -21.30 11.52 -5.69
N VAL A 318 -20.71 12.18 -6.68
CA VAL A 318 -19.73 11.56 -7.59
C VAL A 318 -18.47 11.20 -6.81
N GLU A 319 -17.95 12.09 -5.98
CA GLU A 319 -16.81 11.83 -5.11
C GLU A 319 -17.05 10.60 -4.21
N ARG A 320 -18.17 10.59 -3.52
CA ARG A 320 -18.54 9.43 -2.70
C ARG A 320 -18.61 8.13 -3.51
N LEU A 321 -19.16 8.17 -4.73
CA LEU A 321 -19.26 6.99 -5.59
C LEU A 321 -17.88 6.51 -6.05
N ILE A 322 -16.92 7.40 -6.30
CA ILE A 322 -15.53 7.05 -6.63
C ILE A 322 -14.94 6.18 -5.52
N PHE A 323 -15.00 6.62 -4.26
CA PHE A 323 -14.47 5.86 -3.13
C PHE A 323 -15.25 4.56 -2.85
N VAL A 324 -16.58 4.60 -2.91
CA VAL A 324 -17.41 3.41 -2.65
C VAL A 324 -17.19 2.33 -3.70
N LEU A 325 -17.09 2.68 -4.99
CA LEU A 325 -16.96 1.71 -6.07
C LEU A 325 -15.51 1.26 -6.29
N SER A 326 -14.52 2.10 -5.97
CA SER A 326 -13.10 1.66 -5.91
C SER A 326 -12.81 0.81 -4.68
N MET A 327 -13.72 0.78 -3.69
CA MET A 327 -13.56 0.12 -2.40
C MET A 327 -12.33 0.60 -1.60
N VAL A 328 -11.75 1.75 -1.97
CA VAL A 328 -10.66 2.40 -1.23
C VAL A 328 -11.27 3.47 -0.34
N SER A 329 -10.87 3.49 0.92
CA SER A 329 -11.39 4.44 1.90
C SER A 329 -10.75 5.81 1.73
N ASP A 330 -11.57 6.86 1.82
CA ASP A 330 -11.06 8.23 1.95
C ASP A 330 -10.47 8.42 3.36
N LEU A 331 -9.15 8.44 3.44
CA LEU A 331 -8.39 8.62 4.68
C LEU A 331 -8.26 10.10 5.07
N SER A 332 -8.60 11.04 4.18
CA SER A 332 -8.47 12.48 4.40
C SER A 332 -9.68 13.12 5.10
N SER A 333 -10.79 12.37 5.26
CA SER A 333 -12.01 12.95 5.82
C SER A 333 -11.85 13.28 7.30
N GLU A 334 -12.26 14.51 7.71
CA GLU A 334 -12.27 15.01 9.10
C GLU A 334 -12.97 14.05 10.12
N LYS A 335 -13.76 13.12 9.59
CA LYS A 335 -14.45 12.10 10.38
C LYS A 335 -13.52 10.99 10.89
N PHE A 336 -12.27 10.93 10.42
CA PHE A 336 -11.27 9.99 10.90
C PHE A 336 -10.72 10.41 12.29
N ASP A 337 -10.51 11.69 12.52
CA ASP A 337 -9.86 12.22 13.73
C ASP A 337 -10.64 11.94 15.03
N THR A 338 -11.95 11.75 14.95
CA THR A 338 -12.82 11.54 16.13
C THR A 338 -13.28 10.09 16.31
N SER A 339 -12.81 9.16 15.46
CA SER A 339 -13.30 7.79 15.44
C SER A 339 -12.48 6.88 16.36
N SER A 340 -13.15 5.98 17.11
CA SER A 340 -12.46 4.92 17.84
C SER A 340 -11.75 3.95 16.89
N GLY A 341 -10.69 3.26 17.36
CA GLY A 341 -9.96 2.27 16.56
C GLY A 341 -10.87 1.21 15.91
N ILE A 342 -11.94 0.81 16.59
CA ILE A 342 -12.95 -0.11 16.06
C ILE A 342 -13.72 0.52 14.88
N ALA A 343 -14.11 1.79 14.98
CA ALA A 343 -14.82 2.49 13.89
C ALA A 343 -13.95 2.65 12.66
N ILE A 344 -12.65 2.90 12.83
CA ILE A 344 -11.66 2.93 11.74
C ILE A 344 -11.58 1.56 11.04
N LYS A 345 -11.50 0.47 11.80
CA LYS A 345 -11.48 -0.90 11.23
C LYS A 345 -12.72 -1.20 10.38
N TYR A 346 -13.92 -0.79 10.82
CA TYR A 346 -15.14 -0.97 10.01
C TYR A 346 -15.14 -0.13 8.72
N ARG A 347 -14.58 1.07 8.74
CA ARG A 347 -14.46 1.90 7.54
C ARG A 347 -13.48 1.33 6.53
N LEU A 348 -12.41 0.71 7.02
CA LEU A 348 -11.39 0.06 6.19
C LEU A 348 -11.78 -1.35 5.75
N GLN A 349 -12.94 -1.88 6.15
CA GLN A 349 -13.34 -3.26 5.86
C GLN A 349 -13.32 -3.58 4.36
N ALA A 350 -13.90 -2.71 3.52
CA ALA A 350 -13.94 -2.92 2.07
C ALA A 350 -12.52 -2.96 1.46
N MET A 351 -11.66 -2.04 1.90
CA MET A 351 -10.26 -1.98 1.48
C MET A 351 -9.47 -3.21 1.96
N SER A 352 -9.76 -3.68 3.18
CA SER A 352 -9.18 -4.91 3.74
C SER A 352 -9.57 -6.15 2.92
N ASP A 353 -10.83 -6.24 2.49
CA ASP A 353 -11.33 -7.38 1.72
C ASP A 353 -10.62 -7.48 0.35
N ILE A 354 -10.45 -6.35 -0.36
CA ILE A 354 -9.64 -6.30 -1.58
C ILE A 354 -8.19 -6.71 -1.29
N ALA A 355 -7.60 -6.16 -0.24
CA ALA A 355 -6.22 -6.44 0.12
C ALA A 355 -5.98 -7.93 0.44
N VAL A 356 -6.97 -8.64 1.01
CA VAL A 356 -6.89 -10.09 1.23
C VAL A 356 -6.86 -10.85 -0.10
N VAL A 357 -7.66 -10.45 -1.09
CA VAL A 357 -7.64 -11.08 -2.43
C VAL A 357 -6.30 -10.81 -3.11
N LYS A 358 -5.86 -9.56 -3.13
CA LYS A 358 -4.56 -9.13 -3.65
C LYS A 358 -3.41 -9.90 -3.01
N GLN A 359 -3.41 -10.07 -1.68
CA GLN A 359 -2.40 -10.83 -0.95
C GLN A 359 -2.28 -12.28 -1.43
N ARG A 360 -3.40 -12.95 -1.73
CA ARG A 360 -3.37 -14.34 -2.23
C ARG A 360 -2.70 -14.41 -3.60
N LYS A 361 -2.97 -13.45 -4.47
CA LYS A 361 -2.35 -13.35 -5.81
C LYS A 361 -0.87 -13.01 -5.69
N PHE A 362 -0.53 -12.00 -4.89
CA PHE A 362 0.84 -11.58 -4.66
C PHE A 362 1.70 -12.70 -4.08
N ARG A 363 1.18 -13.45 -3.11
CA ARG A 363 1.85 -14.65 -2.56
C ARG A 363 2.14 -15.70 -3.63
N ARG A 364 1.23 -15.91 -4.58
CA ARG A 364 1.45 -16.84 -5.70
C ARG A 364 2.61 -16.36 -6.58
N SER A 365 2.70 -15.08 -6.84
CA SER A 365 3.80 -14.47 -7.61
C SER A 365 5.12 -14.59 -6.88
N LEU A 366 5.17 -14.28 -5.57
CA LEU A 366 6.35 -14.50 -4.72
C LEU A 366 6.82 -15.95 -4.73
N SER A 367 5.89 -16.92 -4.68
CA SER A 367 6.26 -18.35 -4.75
C SER A 367 6.97 -18.69 -6.07
N ARG A 368 6.59 -18.06 -7.19
CA ARG A 368 7.31 -18.21 -8.46
C ARG A 368 8.68 -17.52 -8.42
N ARG A 369 8.79 -16.32 -7.85
CA ARG A 369 10.08 -15.64 -7.61
C ARG A 369 11.03 -16.55 -6.85
N TRP A 370 10.60 -17.08 -5.70
CA TRP A 370 11.43 -17.95 -4.87
C TRP A 370 11.81 -19.24 -5.57
N LYS A 371 10.92 -19.83 -6.39
CA LYS A 371 11.25 -20.99 -7.21
C LYS A 371 12.36 -20.66 -8.20
N LEU A 372 12.26 -19.55 -8.92
CA LEU A 372 13.28 -19.12 -9.89
C LEU A 372 14.63 -18.85 -9.20
N LEU A 373 14.62 -18.18 -8.05
CA LEU A 373 15.83 -17.91 -7.26
C LEU A 373 16.47 -19.20 -6.71
N CYS A 374 15.65 -20.08 -6.15
CA CYS A 374 16.13 -21.35 -5.58
C CYS A 374 16.81 -22.24 -6.65
N ASN A 375 16.23 -22.29 -7.85
CA ASN A 375 16.70 -23.14 -8.95
C ASN A 375 17.62 -22.41 -9.94
N TYR A 376 18.05 -21.20 -9.59
CA TYR A 376 19.02 -20.48 -10.41
C TYR A 376 20.37 -21.21 -10.46
N ALA A 377 20.97 -21.29 -11.64
CA ALA A 377 22.20 -22.07 -11.89
C ALA A 377 23.40 -21.64 -11.02
N GLY A 378 23.42 -20.38 -10.53
CA GLY A 378 24.41 -19.88 -9.59
C GLY A 378 24.26 -20.44 -8.17
N ASN A 379 23.09 -20.97 -7.81
CA ASN A 379 22.74 -21.43 -6.47
C ASN A 379 22.88 -22.96 -6.30
N THR A 380 24.04 -23.51 -6.63
CA THR A 380 24.31 -24.95 -6.63
C THR A 380 24.24 -25.63 -5.25
N ARG A 381 24.20 -24.87 -4.17
CA ARG A 381 24.20 -25.37 -2.78
C ARG A 381 22.80 -25.48 -2.18
N LEU A 382 21.77 -24.95 -2.85
CA LEU A 382 20.41 -24.94 -2.34
C LEU A 382 19.65 -26.21 -2.72
N ASP A 383 18.77 -26.70 -1.83
CA ASP A 383 17.82 -27.74 -2.19
C ASP A 383 16.80 -27.17 -3.19
N ALA A 384 16.60 -27.85 -4.32
CA ALA A 384 15.67 -27.49 -5.39
C ALA A 384 14.21 -27.29 -4.90
N LYS A 385 13.85 -27.73 -3.72
CA LYS A 385 12.54 -27.56 -3.09
C LYS A 385 12.52 -26.62 -1.90
N ALA A 386 13.64 -25.99 -1.52
CA ALA A 386 13.70 -25.07 -0.38
C ALA A 386 12.69 -23.93 -0.49
N TRP A 387 12.38 -23.46 -1.70
CA TRP A 387 11.37 -22.44 -1.95
C TRP A 387 9.97 -22.80 -1.43
N THR A 388 9.64 -24.10 -1.24
CA THR A 388 8.33 -24.54 -0.71
C THR A 388 8.17 -24.29 0.77
N THR A 389 9.26 -24.06 1.50
CA THR A 389 9.27 -23.80 2.95
C THR A 389 9.11 -22.31 3.25
N VAL A 390 9.25 -21.45 2.24
CA VAL A 390 9.21 -20.00 2.41
C VAL A 390 7.79 -19.53 2.74
N ARG A 391 7.71 -18.66 3.73
CA ARG A 391 6.46 -18.05 4.19
C ARG A 391 6.57 -16.54 4.14
N ALA A 392 5.58 -15.89 3.51
CA ALA A 392 5.43 -14.44 3.51
C ALA A 392 4.36 -14.02 4.53
N THR A 393 4.72 -13.13 5.42
CA THR A 393 3.81 -12.47 6.36
C THR A 393 3.57 -11.04 5.92
N PHE A 394 2.30 -10.70 5.70
CA PHE A 394 1.86 -9.37 5.28
C PHE A 394 1.23 -8.66 6.48
N THR A 395 1.79 -7.55 6.87
CA THR A 395 1.27 -6.68 7.92
C THR A 395 0.63 -5.45 7.29
N ARG A 396 -0.60 -5.12 7.69
CA ARG A 396 -1.29 -3.92 7.18
C ARG A 396 -0.77 -2.67 7.88
N ASN A 397 -0.50 -1.65 7.10
CA ASN A 397 -0.15 -0.35 7.64
C ASN A 397 -1.42 0.36 8.14
N LEU A 398 -1.72 0.17 9.41
CA LEU A 398 -2.85 0.80 10.10
C LEU A 398 -2.30 1.81 11.10
N PRO A 399 -3.00 2.94 11.32
CA PRO A 399 -2.69 3.81 12.45
C PRO A 399 -2.72 2.99 13.75
N SER A 400 -1.60 2.90 14.43
CA SER A 400 -1.48 2.16 15.67
C SER A 400 -1.76 3.08 16.86
N ASN A 401 -2.54 2.58 17.83
CA ASN A 401 -2.71 3.21 19.13
C ASN A 401 -1.95 2.37 20.16
N LEU A 402 -0.71 2.74 20.43
CA LEU A 402 0.15 2.02 21.38
C LEU A 402 -0.50 1.87 22.77
N LEU A 403 -1.34 2.80 23.18
CA LEU A 403 -2.07 2.69 24.45
C LEU A 403 -3.10 1.58 24.40
N GLU A 404 -3.89 1.48 23.33
CA GLU A 404 -4.89 0.41 23.14
C GLU A 404 -4.19 -0.94 22.97
N GLU A 405 -3.12 -1.00 22.19
CA GLU A 405 -2.31 -2.21 21.98
C GLU A 405 -1.69 -2.72 23.29
N SER A 406 -1.12 -1.82 24.10
CA SER A 406 -0.56 -2.18 25.40
C SER A 406 -1.62 -2.70 26.39
N GLN A 407 -2.82 -2.14 26.35
CA GLN A 407 -3.95 -2.63 27.15
C GLN A 407 -4.42 -4.00 26.69
N ILE A 408 -4.49 -4.23 25.36
CA ILE A 408 -4.85 -5.52 24.80
C ILE A 408 -3.79 -6.57 25.18
N ALA A 409 -2.50 -6.27 24.99
CA ALA A 409 -1.41 -7.15 25.36
C ALA A 409 -1.44 -7.50 26.87
N GLY A 410 -1.68 -6.50 27.73
CA GLY A 410 -1.84 -6.69 29.17
C GLY A 410 -3.04 -7.59 29.51
N ASN A 411 -4.18 -7.39 28.86
CA ASN A 411 -5.38 -8.21 29.06
C ASN A 411 -5.22 -9.66 28.57
N LEU A 412 -4.34 -9.89 27.59
CA LEU A 412 -4.01 -11.23 27.08
C LEU A 412 -3.02 -11.97 27.99
N SER A 413 -2.42 -11.30 28.98
CA SER A 413 -1.48 -11.89 29.92
C SER A 413 -2.15 -13.02 30.72
N GLY A 414 -1.53 -14.21 30.70
CA GLY A 414 -2.08 -15.42 31.31
C GLY A 414 -3.17 -16.14 30.50
N ILE A 415 -3.61 -15.60 29.37
CA ILE A 415 -4.58 -16.24 28.46
C ILE A 415 -3.88 -16.81 27.23
N THR A 416 -2.88 -16.10 26.71
CA THR A 416 -2.12 -16.49 25.52
C THR A 416 -0.62 -16.59 25.84
N SER A 417 0.17 -17.13 24.87
CA SER A 417 1.63 -17.15 24.98
C SER A 417 2.20 -15.72 24.97
N GLU A 418 3.39 -15.52 25.54
CA GLU A 418 4.13 -14.26 25.56
C GLU A 418 4.42 -13.77 24.12
N GLU A 419 4.71 -14.71 23.21
CA GLU A 419 4.88 -14.42 21.78
C GLU A 419 3.62 -13.79 21.16
N THR A 420 2.43 -14.32 21.46
CA THR A 420 1.16 -13.77 20.98
C THR A 420 0.89 -12.38 21.57
N GLN A 421 1.22 -12.14 22.84
CA GLN A 421 1.06 -10.83 23.48
C GLN A 421 1.97 -9.78 22.83
N LEU A 422 3.23 -10.12 22.57
CA LEU A 422 4.19 -9.27 21.90
C LEU A 422 3.81 -9.00 20.44
N SER A 423 3.19 -9.97 19.75
CA SER A 423 2.74 -9.81 18.37
C SER A 423 1.59 -8.80 18.19
N VAL A 424 0.92 -8.41 19.26
CA VAL A 424 -0.13 -7.37 19.24
C VAL A 424 0.46 -5.97 19.25
N LEU A 425 1.70 -5.82 19.73
CA LEU A 425 2.37 -4.51 19.86
C LEU A 425 3.01 -4.12 18.53
N SER A 426 2.55 -3.02 17.93
CA SER A 426 3.09 -2.50 16.67
C SER A 426 4.55 -1.98 16.79
N CYS A 427 5.02 -1.72 18.02
CA CYS A 427 6.41 -1.33 18.29
C CYS A 427 7.38 -2.53 18.38
N VAL A 428 6.87 -3.77 18.28
CA VAL A 428 7.68 -4.99 18.34
C VAL A 428 7.79 -5.61 16.96
N ASP A 429 8.91 -5.42 16.29
CA ASP A 429 9.14 -5.93 14.94
C ASP A 429 9.21 -7.46 14.90
N SER A 430 9.82 -8.10 15.89
CA SER A 430 9.94 -9.56 16.02
C SER A 430 9.64 -9.99 17.44
N PRO A 431 8.49 -10.62 17.69
CA PRO A 431 8.17 -11.18 19.01
C PRO A 431 9.24 -12.15 19.53
N GLN A 432 9.79 -12.98 18.65
CA GLN A 432 10.83 -13.94 19.01
C GLN A 432 12.16 -13.27 19.38
N ALA A 433 12.60 -12.28 18.59
CA ALA A 433 13.79 -11.52 18.90
C ALA A 433 13.62 -10.69 20.17
N GLU A 434 12.41 -10.19 20.44
CA GLU A 434 12.10 -9.46 21.67
C GLU A 434 12.09 -10.39 22.88
N MET A 435 11.52 -11.58 22.76
CA MET A 435 11.60 -12.60 23.79
C MET A 435 13.05 -13.00 24.12
N GLN A 436 13.91 -13.09 23.10
CA GLN A 436 15.33 -13.38 23.31
C GLN A 436 16.02 -12.22 24.04
N ARG A 437 15.78 -10.95 23.62
CA ARG A 437 16.31 -9.76 24.31
C ARG A 437 15.85 -9.71 25.77
N MET A 438 14.57 -9.96 26.01
CA MET A 438 14.02 -10.02 27.39
C MET A 438 14.68 -11.15 28.22
N ALA A 439 14.98 -12.28 27.60
CA ALA A 439 15.67 -13.38 28.28
C ALA A 439 17.12 -13.02 28.60
N ASP A 440 17.82 -12.39 27.67
CA ASP A 440 19.20 -11.94 27.85
C ASP A 440 19.29 -10.84 28.94
N GLU A 441 18.39 -9.86 28.93
CA GLU A 441 18.29 -8.85 29.99
C GLU A 441 18.00 -9.45 31.37
N ARG A 442 17.09 -10.43 31.44
CA ARG A 442 16.83 -11.15 32.70
C ARG A 442 18.06 -11.94 33.19
N ALA A 443 18.81 -12.53 32.25
CA ALA A 443 20.05 -13.24 32.60
C ALA A 443 21.13 -12.27 33.07
N GLU A 444 21.30 -11.12 32.45
CA GLU A 444 22.22 -10.06 32.88
C GLU A 444 21.86 -9.50 34.26
N GLN A 445 20.57 -9.22 34.48
CA GLN A 445 20.08 -8.78 35.79
C GLN A 445 20.32 -9.83 36.87
N ALA A 446 20.11 -11.11 36.56
CA ALA A 446 20.39 -12.23 37.48
C ALA A 446 21.89 -12.37 37.75
N ALA A 447 22.75 -12.15 36.74
CA ALA A 447 24.21 -12.18 36.91
C ALA A 447 24.72 -11.02 37.78
N GLN A 448 24.10 -9.83 37.65
CA GLN A 448 24.44 -8.68 38.52
C GLN A 448 23.95 -8.81 39.95
N MET A 449 22.97 -9.71 40.22
CA MET A 449 22.46 -10.02 41.54
C MET A 449 23.22 -11.14 42.27
N VAL A 450 24.28 -11.74 41.65
CA VAL A 450 25.17 -12.67 42.35
C VAL A 450 26.18 -11.86 43.18
N PRO A 451 26.07 -11.80 44.50
CA PRO A 451 27.09 -11.13 45.30
C PRO A 451 28.40 -11.90 45.16
N ASP A 452 29.49 -11.15 44.93
CA ASP A 452 30.89 -11.61 44.95
C ASP A 452 31.15 -12.37 46.26
N ARG A 453 31.20 -13.70 46.18
CA ARG A 453 31.56 -14.56 47.33
C ARG A 453 33.10 -14.60 47.43
N THR A 454 33.67 -13.59 48.02
CA THR A 454 34.99 -13.71 48.64
C THR A 454 34.87 -13.28 50.09
N ASP A 455 35.18 -14.25 50.88
CA ASP A 455 35.59 -14.25 52.30
C ASP A 455 34.52 -14.33 53.41
N GLY A 456 34.82 -15.31 54.25
CA GLY A 456 34.07 -15.78 55.36
C GLY A 456 33.86 -14.74 56.47
N GLY A 457 32.69 -14.81 57.02
CA GLY A 457 32.30 -14.12 58.24
C GLY A 457 30.84 -14.28 58.54
N ALA A 458 30.57 -15.13 59.51
CA ALA A 458 29.26 -15.27 60.10
C ALA A 458 28.82 -13.94 60.69
N SER A 459 27.63 -13.42 60.36
CA SER A 459 26.63 -12.94 61.30
C SER A 459 25.57 -12.05 60.65
N ASP A 460 24.38 -12.32 61.10
CA ASP A 460 23.31 -11.38 61.43
C ASP A 460 22.32 -10.99 60.36
N GLY A 461 21.06 -11.29 60.72
CA GLY A 461 19.83 -11.11 59.98
C GLY A 461 19.54 -9.70 59.48
N GLY A 462 20.14 -9.33 58.36
CA GLY A 462 19.73 -8.18 57.57
C GLY A 462 18.50 -8.48 56.71
N LEU A 463 17.51 -7.60 56.70
CA LEU A 463 16.35 -7.63 55.86
C LEU A 463 16.72 -7.89 54.40
N LYS A 464 16.37 -9.05 53.85
CA LYS A 464 16.47 -9.36 52.43
C LYS A 464 15.69 -8.29 51.66
N SER A 465 16.28 -7.67 50.68
CA SER A 465 15.56 -6.74 49.79
C SER A 465 14.40 -7.47 49.14
N LEU A 466 13.18 -6.95 49.33
CA LEU A 466 11.97 -7.52 48.78
C LEU A 466 12.00 -7.41 47.27
N ASN A 467 11.64 -8.43 46.54
CA ASN A 467 11.45 -8.34 45.10
C ASN A 467 10.13 -7.61 44.78
N GLY A 468 9.98 -7.14 43.52
CA GLY A 468 8.82 -6.34 43.15
C GLY A 468 7.46 -7.01 43.42
N ALA A 469 7.35 -8.33 43.25
CA ALA A 469 6.13 -9.08 43.52
C ALA A 469 5.85 -9.15 45.03
N GLN A 470 6.87 -9.30 45.86
CA GLN A 470 6.74 -9.29 47.32
C GLN A 470 6.34 -7.89 47.84
N THR A 471 6.87 -6.83 47.26
CA THR A 471 6.50 -5.44 47.59
C THR A 471 5.04 -5.17 47.22
N GLN A 472 4.58 -5.65 46.07
CA GLN A 472 3.20 -5.46 45.62
C GLN A 472 2.21 -6.28 46.47
N SER A 473 2.58 -7.50 46.85
CA SER A 473 1.81 -8.33 47.78
C SER A 473 1.69 -7.66 49.15
N LEU A 474 2.79 -7.10 49.69
CA LEU A 474 2.81 -6.37 50.97
C LEU A 474 1.87 -5.16 50.94
N LEU A 475 1.96 -4.32 49.87
CA LEU A 475 1.09 -3.14 49.73
C LEU A 475 -0.39 -3.54 49.60
N SER A 476 -0.70 -4.64 48.93
CA SER A 476 -2.06 -5.17 48.80
C SER A 476 -2.63 -5.61 50.18
N VAL A 477 -1.84 -6.30 51.00
CA VAL A 477 -2.24 -6.75 52.32
C VAL A 477 -2.44 -5.57 53.26
N ILE A 478 -1.56 -4.59 53.24
CA ILE A 478 -1.70 -3.36 54.04
C ILE A 478 -2.97 -2.60 53.63
N ALA A 479 -3.25 -2.47 52.31
CA ALA A 479 -4.46 -1.82 51.81
C ALA A 479 -5.75 -2.54 52.25
N GLN A 480 -5.76 -3.88 52.21
CA GLN A 480 -6.90 -4.69 52.66
C GLN A 480 -7.12 -4.65 54.16
N TYR A 481 -6.04 -4.56 54.96
CA TYR A 481 -6.14 -4.32 56.39
C TYR A 481 -6.69 -2.94 56.71
N ALA A 482 -6.19 -1.90 56.06
CA ALA A 482 -6.67 -0.52 56.20
C ALA A 482 -8.15 -0.38 55.77
N ALA A 483 -8.62 -1.15 54.81
CA ALA A 483 -10.00 -1.23 54.34
C ALA A 483 -10.91 -2.06 55.28
N GLY A 484 -10.37 -2.68 56.33
CA GLY A 484 -11.11 -3.56 57.26
C GLY A 484 -11.52 -4.89 56.70
N SER A 485 -10.97 -5.30 55.54
CA SER A 485 -11.27 -6.58 54.86
C SER A 485 -10.48 -7.77 55.46
N LEU A 486 -9.38 -7.48 56.17
CA LEU A 486 -8.54 -8.48 56.84
C LEU A 486 -8.41 -8.08 58.33
N SER A 487 -8.45 -9.08 59.21
CA SER A 487 -8.11 -8.85 60.64
C SER A 487 -6.60 -8.75 60.83
N GLU A 488 -6.14 -8.07 61.91
CA GLU A 488 -4.71 -7.92 62.23
C GLU A 488 -3.97 -9.29 62.22
N ALA A 489 -4.53 -10.32 62.84
CA ALA A 489 -3.93 -11.63 62.88
C ALA A 489 -3.78 -12.29 61.48
N GLN A 490 -4.78 -12.10 60.61
CA GLN A 490 -4.72 -12.58 59.24
C GLN A 490 -3.67 -11.83 58.39
N ALA A 491 -3.62 -10.50 58.51
CA ALA A 491 -2.65 -9.68 57.80
C ALA A 491 -1.20 -10.03 58.22
N ILE A 492 -0.94 -10.18 59.51
CA ILE A 492 0.37 -10.60 60.04
C ILE A 492 0.76 -11.97 59.49
N SER A 493 -0.18 -12.95 59.47
CA SER A 493 0.11 -14.30 58.95
C SER A 493 0.43 -14.28 57.48
N VAL A 494 -0.28 -13.49 56.66
CA VAL A 494 -0.03 -13.37 55.21
C VAL A 494 1.31 -12.66 54.94
N ILE A 495 1.63 -11.61 55.69
CA ILE A 495 2.93 -10.89 55.58
C ILE A 495 4.08 -11.85 55.97
N SER A 496 3.94 -12.56 57.09
CA SER A 496 4.95 -13.54 57.55
C SER A 496 5.21 -14.61 56.49
N ALA A 497 4.15 -15.18 55.90
CA ALA A 497 4.25 -16.23 54.88
C ALA A 497 4.80 -15.74 53.55
N SER A 498 4.45 -14.50 53.10
CA SER A 498 4.86 -13.96 51.80
C SER A 498 6.31 -13.42 51.75
N ILE A 499 6.80 -12.94 52.88
CA ILE A 499 8.13 -12.29 52.98
C ILE A 499 9.14 -13.21 53.74
N GLY A 500 8.64 -14.19 54.46
CA GLY A 500 9.50 -15.10 55.24
C GLY A 500 10.07 -14.46 56.53
N VAL A 501 9.34 -13.53 57.14
CA VAL A 501 9.70 -12.87 58.39
C VAL A 501 8.88 -13.46 59.55
N ASP A 502 9.39 -13.37 60.78
CA ASP A 502 8.66 -13.78 61.95
C ASP A 502 7.43 -12.87 62.25
N HIS A 503 6.50 -13.37 63.05
CA HIS A 503 5.26 -12.68 63.34
C HIS A 503 5.45 -11.28 64.00
N ASP A 504 6.50 -11.12 64.81
CA ASP A 504 6.77 -9.84 65.48
C ASP A 504 7.25 -8.79 64.50
N LYS A 505 8.12 -9.15 63.55
CA LYS A 505 8.55 -8.29 62.45
C LYS A 505 7.42 -8.00 61.46
N ALA A 506 6.60 -8.98 61.16
CA ALA A 506 5.41 -8.77 60.30
C ALA A 506 4.43 -7.79 60.96
N ARG A 507 4.28 -7.83 62.27
CA ARG A 507 3.44 -6.90 63.03
C ARG A 507 4.00 -5.48 63.01
N SER A 508 5.33 -5.31 63.22
CA SER A 508 5.97 -4.00 63.14
C SER A 508 5.84 -3.36 61.75
N ILE A 509 5.93 -4.15 60.68
CA ILE A 509 5.73 -3.69 59.28
C ILE A 509 4.27 -3.24 59.06
N LEU A 510 3.29 -3.99 59.62
CA LEU A 510 1.88 -3.68 59.43
C LEU A 510 1.42 -2.45 60.20
N LEU A 511 1.92 -2.24 61.46
CA LEU A 511 1.51 -1.18 62.36
C LEU A 511 2.39 0.08 62.27
N GLY A 512 3.54 0.01 61.60
CA GLY A 512 4.46 1.14 61.47
C GLY A 512 5.21 1.51 62.73
N ASP A 513 5.32 0.58 63.70
CA ASP A 513 6.07 0.83 64.93
C ASP A 513 7.56 0.83 64.66
N ALA A 514 8.24 1.91 65.03
CA ALA A 514 9.69 2.01 64.97
C ALA A 514 10.33 0.91 65.81
N MET A 515 11.29 0.17 65.21
CA MET A 515 12.08 -0.83 65.94
C MET A 515 12.70 -0.18 67.17
N PRO A 516 12.61 -0.81 68.36
CA PRO A 516 13.33 -0.29 69.50
C PRO A 516 14.83 -0.33 69.23
N GLU A 517 15.53 0.82 69.46
CA GLU A 517 16.97 0.92 69.39
C GLU A 517 17.58 -0.14 70.32
N VAL A 518 18.40 -1.02 69.72
CA VAL A 518 19.23 -1.93 70.48
C VAL A 518 20.28 -1.08 71.21
N VAL A 519 19.99 -0.77 72.49
CA VAL A 519 21.02 -0.28 73.42
C VAL A 519 22.09 -1.32 73.54
N LYS A 520 23.34 -0.88 73.34
CA LYS A 520 24.60 -1.62 73.36
C LYS A 520 24.74 -2.57 74.51
#